data_737da11503a6823d8fb6f203d7ea1c1e
#
_entry.id   737da11503a6823d8fb6f203d7ea1c1e
#
_cell.length_a   1.000
_cell.length_b   1.000
_cell.length_c   1.000
_cell.angle_alpha   90.00
_cell.angle_beta   90.00
_cell.angle_gamma   90.00
#
_symmetry.space_group_name_H-M   'P 1'
#
loop_
_entity.id
_entity.type
_entity.pdbx_description
1 polymer ?
#
loop_
_entity_poly.entity_id
_entity_poly.type
_entity_poly.pdbx_seq_one_letter_code
_entity_poly.pdbx_strand_id
1 'polypeptide(L)'
;MQLIFGIIHSMETHKNRCLLYNQGLMPYLKAHGWQRSLLTERIHDPNLDDVLILLEHPPVYTLGQGSNSSFLKFDIDPSASLRVNSQYDVHRVERGGEVTYHCPGQLVGYPILNLQRYRKDLHWYLRQLEEVIISELAVYGLQGERIPAFTGVWLQGRKVAAIGIKVSRWITMHGFALNVCPDMTGFERIVPCGISDKPVGSLAEWIPDITCEEVRFYLAQSFAEVFGVELVELQPQRFFGSE
;
A
#
# COMPACT_ATOMS: atom_id res chain seq x y z
N MET A 1 23.04 41.40 -39.54
CA MET A 1 23.21 40.85 -38.18
C MET A 1 21.85 40.34 -37.77
N GLN A 2 21.53 39.09 -38.16
CA GLN A 2 20.21 38.45 -37.94
C GLN A 2 20.29 37.69 -36.61
N LEU A 3 19.46 38.10 -35.66
CA LEU A 3 19.25 37.40 -34.38
C LEU A 3 18.38 36.14 -34.63
N ILE A 4 18.98 34.98 -34.46
CA ILE A 4 18.25 33.70 -34.47
C ILE A 4 17.64 33.53 -33.10
N PHE A 5 16.34 33.74 -32.96
CA PHE A 5 15.56 33.33 -31.82
C PHE A 5 15.39 31.81 -31.85
N GLY A 6 16.15 31.11 -31.04
CA GLY A 6 15.94 29.70 -30.80
C GLY A 6 14.67 29.49 -30.00
N ILE A 7 13.67 28.87 -30.62
CA ILE A 7 12.46 28.39 -29.96
C ILE A 7 12.85 27.18 -29.13
N ILE A 8 12.99 27.39 -27.83
CA ILE A 8 13.06 26.28 -26.87
C ILE A 8 11.64 25.68 -26.78
N HIS A 9 11.40 24.64 -27.55
CA HIS A 9 10.25 23.77 -27.33
C HIS A 9 10.50 23.07 -25.99
N SER A 10 9.84 23.53 -24.93
CA SER A 10 9.71 22.72 -23.72
C SER A 10 8.90 21.49 -24.13
N MET A 11 9.57 20.33 -24.20
CA MET A 11 8.87 19.06 -24.28
C MET A 11 8.09 18.93 -22.96
N GLU A 12 6.80 19.26 -23.00
CA GLU A 12 5.87 18.84 -21.97
C GLU A 12 5.90 17.31 -21.97
N THR A 13 6.63 16.74 -21.02
CA THR A 13 6.56 15.30 -20.75
C THR A 13 5.16 15.04 -20.22
N HIS A 14 4.27 14.50 -21.06
CA HIS A 14 2.96 14.05 -20.62
C HIS A 14 3.17 13.03 -19.51
N LYS A 15 2.85 13.43 -18.28
CA LYS A 15 2.84 12.51 -17.15
C LYS A 15 1.74 11.48 -17.35
N ASN A 16 2.01 10.23 -16.98
CA ASN A 16 0.96 9.22 -16.93
C ASN A 16 -0.12 9.66 -15.93
N ARG A 17 -1.39 9.48 -16.31
CA ARG A 17 -2.51 9.75 -15.39
C ARG A 17 -2.69 8.59 -14.42
N CYS A 18 -2.98 8.92 -13.17
CA CYS A 18 -3.30 7.97 -12.13
C CYS A 18 -4.56 8.43 -11.39
N LEU A 19 -5.60 7.62 -11.41
CA LEU A 19 -6.86 7.90 -10.74
C LEU A 19 -6.69 7.66 -9.24
N LEU A 20 -6.92 8.69 -8.43
CA LEU A 20 -6.84 8.61 -6.98
C LEU A 20 -8.22 8.38 -6.37
N TYR A 21 -8.38 7.31 -5.62
CA TYR A 21 -9.55 7.04 -4.79
C TYR A 21 -9.19 7.15 -3.31
N ASN A 22 -9.64 8.23 -2.69
CA ASN A 22 -9.58 8.40 -1.23
C ASN A 22 -10.82 7.75 -0.61
N GLN A 23 -10.65 6.53 -0.10
CA GLN A 23 -11.72 5.79 0.60
C GLN A 23 -11.53 5.92 2.11
N GLY A 24 -12.62 5.85 2.84
CA GLY A 24 -12.57 5.72 4.29
C GLY A 24 -12.32 4.26 4.72
N LEU A 25 -12.97 3.89 5.80
CA LEU A 25 -12.94 2.53 6.32
C LEU A 25 -13.68 1.57 5.38
N MET A 26 -12.98 0.54 4.87
CA MET A 26 -13.53 -0.42 3.93
C MET A 26 -13.22 -1.86 4.34
N PRO A 27 -14.20 -2.79 4.37
CA PRO A 27 -13.94 -4.20 4.60
C PRO A 27 -12.94 -4.78 3.60
N TYR A 28 -12.02 -5.62 4.10
CA TYR A 28 -10.90 -6.13 3.31
C TYR A 28 -11.34 -6.84 2.03
N LEU A 29 -12.32 -7.75 2.12
CA LEU A 29 -12.79 -8.50 0.95
C LEU A 29 -13.42 -7.61 -0.13
N LYS A 30 -14.08 -6.51 0.27
CA LYS A 30 -14.58 -5.52 -0.71
C LYS A 30 -13.45 -4.85 -1.46
N ALA A 31 -12.45 -4.36 -0.74
CA ALA A 31 -11.26 -3.73 -1.34
C ALA A 31 -10.48 -4.73 -2.21
N HIS A 32 -10.33 -5.98 -1.76
CA HIS A 32 -9.66 -7.04 -2.51
C HIS A 32 -10.40 -7.38 -3.81
N GLY A 33 -11.72 -7.53 -3.75
CA GLY A 33 -12.57 -7.75 -4.94
C GLY A 33 -12.44 -6.61 -5.96
N TRP A 34 -12.44 -5.38 -5.48
CA TRP A 34 -12.26 -4.20 -6.33
C TRP A 34 -10.90 -4.14 -6.99
N GLN A 35 -9.82 -4.39 -6.25
CA GLN A 35 -8.48 -4.50 -6.83
C GLN A 35 -8.41 -5.54 -7.94
N ARG A 36 -9.06 -6.71 -7.75
CA ARG A 36 -9.10 -7.78 -8.78
C ARG A 36 -9.85 -7.34 -10.04
N SER A 37 -10.94 -6.59 -9.92
CA SER A 37 -11.64 -6.02 -11.08
C SER A 37 -10.74 -5.05 -11.83
N LEU A 38 -10.13 -4.08 -11.12
CA LEU A 38 -9.22 -3.09 -11.71
C LEU A 38 -7.99 -3.73 -12.37
N LEU A 39 -7.43 -4.78 -11.76
CA LEU A 39 -6.35 -5.59 -12.34
C LEU A 39 -6.80 -6.24 -13.65
N THR A 40 -7.97 -6.89 -13.63
CA THR A 40 -8.51 -7.61 -14.79
C THR A 40 -8.79 -6.67 -15.94
N GLU A 41 -9.40 -5.52 -15.68
CA GLU A 41 -9.67 -4.48 -16.67
C GLU A 41 -8.38 -4.04 -17.38
N ARG A 42 -7.30 -3.77 -16.62
CA ARG A 42 -6.00 -3.33 -17.16
C ARG A 42 -5.21 -4.42 -17.86
N ILE A 43 -5.49 -5.68 -17.54
CA ILE A 43 -4.96 -6.81 -18.32
C ILE A 43 -5.64 -6.89 -19.70
N HIS A 44 -6.94 -6.57 -19.78
CA HIS A 44 -7.69 -6.57 -21.05
C HIS A 44 -7.44 -5.32 -21.87
N ASP A 45 -7.37 -4.16 -21.23
CA ASP A 45 -7.04 -2.87 -21.86
C ASP A 45 -5.85 -2.21 -21.15
N PRO A 46 -4.63 -2.40 -21.65
CA PRO A 46 -3.43 -1.79 -21.08
C PRO A 46 -3.37 -0.26 -21.17
N ASN A 47 -4.31 0.39 -21.90
CA ASN A 47 -4.34 1.85 -22.07
C ASN A 47 -5.13 2.56 -20.96
N LEU A 48 -5.87 1.83 -20.14
CA LEU A 48 -6.58 2.41 -18.99
C LEU A 48 -5.61 3.12 -18.05
N ASP A 49 -6.03 4.23 -17.47
CA ASP A 49 -5.25 4.98 -16.49
C ASP A 49 -4.89 4.09 -15.30
N ASP A 50 -3.73 4.34 -14.71
CA ASP A 50 -3.31 3.72 -13.46
C ASP A 50 -4.25 4.13 -12.30
N VAL A 51 -4.23 3.42 -11.20
CA VAL A 51 -5.08 3.72 -10.04
C VAL A 51 -4.25 3.66 -8.75
N LEU A 52 -4.50 4.61 -7.87
CA LEU A 52 -4.10 4.56 -6.47
C LEU A 52 -5.36 4.57 -5.59
N ILE A 53 -5.51 3.55 -4.75
CA ILE A 53 -6.56 3.52 -3.71
C ILE A 53 -5.88 3.73 -2.37
N LEU A 54 -6.33 4.73 -1.61
CA LEU A 54 -5.93 4.98 -0.23
C LEU A 54 -7.14 4.76 0.68
N LEU A 55 -6.98 3.92 1.70
CA LEU A 55 -8.07 3.52 2.58
C LEU A 55 -7.56 3.02 3.95
N GLU A 56 -8.50 2.70 4.82
CA GLU A 56 -8.27 1.96 6.06
C GLU A 56 -9.15 0.72 6.08
N HIS A 57 -8.77 -0.30 6.86
CA HIS A 57 -9.56 -1.52 7.04
C HIS A 57 -10.08 -1.64 8.48
N PRO A 58 -11.26 -2.26 8.71
CA PRO A 58 -11.59 -2.86 10.00
C PRO A 58 -10.52 -3.88 10.40
N PRO A 59 -10.43 -4.25 11.70
CA PRO A 59 -9.48 -5.23 12.18
C PRO A 59 -9.51 -6.53 11.38
N VAL A 60 -8.41 -6.87 10.70
CA VAL A 60 -8.29 -8.06 9.84
C VAL A 60 -6.84 -8.53 9.76
N TYR A 61 -6.64 -9.86 9.76
CA TYR A 61 -5.35 -10.50 9.50
C TYR A 61 -5.31 -11.03 8.07
N THR A 62 -4.20 -10.82 7.38
CA THR A 62 -4.00 -11.39 6.04
C THR A 62 -2.74 -12.24 6.01
N LEU A 63 -2.85 -13.44 5.44
CA LEU A 63 -1.74 -14.37 5.22
C LEU A 63 -1.34 -14.33 3.76
N GLY A 64 -0.11 -13.88 3.47
CA GLY A 64 0.46 -13.91 2.14
C GLY A 64 0.86 -15.32 1.69
N GLN A 65 1.40 -15.43 0.48
CA GLN A 65 1.76 -16.73 -0.11
C GLN A 65 2.85 -17.48 0.67
N GLY A 66 3.78 -16.74 1.31
CA GLY A 66 4.83 -17.33 2.14
C GLY A 66 4.40 -17.66 3.57
N SER A 67 3.18 -17.30 3.97
CA SER A 67 2.76 -17.37 5.36
C SER A 67 2.65 -18.79 5.88
N ASN A 68 3.33 -19.02 7.01
CA ASN A 68 3.09 -20.16 7.87
C ASN A 68 2.03 -19.80 8.92
N SER A 69 1.07 -20.70 9.16
CA SER A 69 0.05 -20.52 10.21
C SER A 69 0.65 -20.43 11.62
N SER A 70 1.85 -20.96 11.84
CA SER A 70 2.57 -20.84 13.11
C SER A 70 2.95 -19.39 13.49
N PHE A 71 2.84 -18.45 12.54
CA PHE A 71 3.02 -17.01 12.82
C PHE A 71 1.78 -16.34 13.43
N LEU A 72 0.65 -17.04 13.49
CA LEU A 72 -0.51 -16.64 14.27
C LEU A 72 -0.37 -17.19 15.69
N LYS A 73 -0.52 -16.34 16.68
CA LYS A 73 -0.48 -16.71 18.10
C LYS A 73 -1.89 -17.04 18.64
N PHE A 74 -2.80 -17.41 17.76
CA PHE A 74 -4.15 -17.87 18.04
C PHE A 74 -4.56 -18.98 17.07
N ASP A 75 -5.47 -19.83 17.48
CA ASP A 75 -5.91 -20.96 16.67
C ASP A 75 -6.82 -20.50 15.53
N ILE A 76 -6.56 -21.08 14.36
CA ILE A 76 -7.45 -20.99 13.20
C ILE A 76 -8.06 -22.37 12.95
N ASP A 77 -9.37 -22.41 12.66
CA ASP A 77 -10.03 -23.65 12.22
C ASP A 77 -9.51 -24.05 10.84
N PRO A 78 -8.77 -25.16 10.70
CA PRO A 78 -8.19 -25.56 9.43
C PRO A 78 -9.24 -25.99 8.40
N SER A 79 -10.49 -26.25 8.81
CA SER A 79 -11.58 -26.69 7.92
C SER A 79 -12.34 -25.53 7.28
N ALA A 80 -12.18 -24.31 7.78
CA ALA A 80 -12.85 -23.14 7.23
C ALA A 80 -12.07 -22.58 6.04
N SER A 81 -12.53 -22.87 4.85
CA SER A 81 -12.11 -22.16 3.65
C SER A 81 -12.54 -20.68 3.76
N LEU A 82 -11.62 -19.78 4.09
CA LEU A 82 -11.74 -18.32 4.00
C LEU A 82 -12.45 -17.56 5.13
N ARG A 83 -13.03 -18.17 6.17
CA ARG A 83 -13.50 -17.47 7.38
C ARG A 83 -13.18 -18.30 8.59
N VAL A 84 -12.32 -17.80 9.43
CA VAL A 84 -11.74 -18.65 10.44
C VAL A 84 -11.78 -18.01 11.78
N ASN A 85 -12.43 -18.64 12.67
CA ASN A 85 -12.65 -18.28 14.05
C ASN A 85 -13.65 -17.11 14.25
N SER A 86 -14.65 -17.29 15.07
CA SER A 86 -15.65 -16.29 15.42
C SER A 86 -15.09 -15.03 16.08
N GLN A 87 -13.79 -15.01 16.39
CA GLN A 87 -13.13 -13.92 17.11
C GLN A 87 -12.31 -12.98 16.21
N TYR A 88 -11.71 -13.46 15.11
CA TYR A 88 -10.85 -12.64 14.23
C TYR A 88 -11.17 -12.87 12.76
N ASP A 89 -11.18 -11.77 11.98
CA ASP A 89 -11.28 -11.86 10.52
C ASP A 89 -9.90 -12.18 9.94
N VAL A 90 -9.77 -13.32 9.25
CA VAL A 90 -8.49 -13.84 8.73
C VAL A 90 -8.67 -14.29 7.28
N HIS A 91 -7.82 -13.79 6.38
CA HIS A 91 -7.87 -14.15 4.96
C HIS A 91 -6.50 -14.59 4.44
N ARG A 92 -6.46 -15.71 3.71
CA ARG A 92 -5.31 -16.08 2.89
C ARG A 92 -5.41 -15.43 1.53
N VAL A 93 -4.34 -14.76 1.12
CA VAL A 93 -4.32 -13.90 -0.08
C VAL A 93 -3.06 -14.11 -0.90
N GLU A 94 -3.11 -13.67 -2.15
CA GLU A 94 -2.06 -13.89 -3.14
C GLU A 94 -0.90 -12.89 -3.11
N ARG A 95 -0.84 -11.94 -2.16
CA ARG A 95 0.33 -11.05 -2.02
C ARG A 95 1.57 -11.79 -1.57
N GLY A 96 2.73 -11.26 -1.90
CA GLY A 96 4.00 -11.69 -1.31
C GLY A 96 4.06 -11.37 0.19
N GLY A 97 5.02 -11.99 0.87
CA GLY A 97 5.28 -11.84 2.29
C GLY A 97 4.43 -12.75 3.17
N GLU A 98 4.58 -12.55 4.48
CA GLU A 98 4.04 -13.36 5.56
C GLU A 98 2.70 -12.81 6.09
N VAL A 99 2.36 -13.11 7.35
CA VAL A 99 1.18 -12.57 8.02
C VAL A 99 1.34 -11.07 8.30
N THR A 100 0.25 -10.33 8.18
CA THR A 100 0.14 -8.94 8.66
C THR A 100 -1.23 -8.68 9.26
N TYR A 101 -1.34 -7.54 9.95
CA TYR A 101 -2.56 -7.05 10.57
C TYR A 101 -2.90 -5.69 9.98
N HIS A 102 -4.20 -5.46 9.74
CA HIS A 102 -4.76 -4.18 9.34
C HIS A 102 -5.84 -3.76 10.33
N CYS A 103 -5.93 -2.47 10.62
CA CYS A 103 -6.95 -1.89 11.49
C CYS A 103 -7.09 -0.39 11.25
N PRO A 104 -8.11 0.28 11.82
CA PRO A 104 -8.22 1.74 11.79
C PRO A 104 -6.95 2.39 12.37
N GLY A 105 -6.57 3.52 11.79
CA GLY A 105 -5.31 4.20 12.11
C GLY A 105 -4.11 3.70 11.29
N GLN A 106 -4.28 2.65 10.47
CA GLN A 106 -3.28 2.21 9.50
C GLN A 106 -3.72 2.64 8.09
N LEU A 107 -2.94 3.51 7.44
CA LEU A 107 -3.20 3.93 6.07
C LEU A 107 -2.68 2.88 5.09
N VAL A 108 -3.59 2.32 4.30
CA VAL A 108 -3.28 1.31 3.29
C VAL A 108 -3.35 1.91 1.90
N GLY A 109 -2.31 1.66 1.10
CA GLY A 109 -2.23 2.07 -0.30
C GLY A 109 -2.21 0.87 -1.25
N TYR A 110 -3.11 0.86 -2.21
CA TYR A 110 -3.19 -0.15 -3.27
C TYR A 110 -2.97 0.49 -4.64
N PRO A 111 -1.72 0.55 -5.13
CA PRO A 111 -1.44 0.99 -6.49
C PRO A 111 -1.73 -0.14 -7.49
N ILE A 112 -2.59 0.14 -8.47
CA ILE A 112 -2.88 -0.74 -9.60
C ILE A 112 -2.27 -0.10 -10.84
N LEU A 113 -1.00 -0.40 -11.09
CA LEU A 113 -0.17 0.25 -12.10
C LEU A 113 0.16 -0.71 -13.23
N ASN A 114 0.25 -0.19 -14.45
CA ASN A 114 0.85 -0.92 -15.55
C ASN A 114 2.37 -0.66 -15.61
N LEU A 115 3.16 -1.55 -15.01
CA LEU A 115 4.62 -1.42 -14.96
C LEU A 115 5.30 -1.40 -16.34
N GLN A 116 4.59 -1.74 -17.41
CA GLN A 116 5.12 -1.60 -18.78
C GLN A 116 5.36 -0.14 -19.16
N ARG A 117 4.61 0.80 -18.53
CA ARG A 117 4.76 2.24 -18.73
C ARG A 117 5.90 2.86 -17.92
N TYR A 118 6.44 2.10 -16.96
CA TYR A 118 7.54 2.50 -16.08
C TYR A 118 8.75 1.60 -16.31
N ARG A 119 8.87 0.57 -15.51
CA ARG A 119 9.96 -0.40 -15.58
C ARG A 119 9.44 -1.81 -15.22
N LYS A 120 9.70 -2.78 -16.10
CA LYS A 120 9.40 -4.21 -15.86
C LYS A 120 10.41 -4.84 -14.91
N ASP A 121 10.39 -4.37 -13.66
CA ASP A 121 11.33 -4.79 -12.61
C ASP A 121 10.63 -4.70 -11.25
N LEU A 122 10.42 -5.87 -10.60
CA LEU A 122 9.71 -5.95 -9.32
C LEU A 122 10.54 -5.36 -8.17
N HIS A 123 11.87 -5.50 -8.21
CA HIS A 123 12.73 -4.91 -7.19
C HIS A 123 12.69 -3.39 -7.26
N TRP A 124 12.77 -2.83 -8.47
CA TRP A 124 12.59 -1.40 -8.69
C TRP A 124 11.24 -0.94 -8.14
N TYR A 125 10.15 -1.64 -8.44
CA TYR A 125 8.82 -1.27 -7.98
C TYR A 125 8.71 -1.27 -6.45
N LEU A 126 9.23 -2.31 -5.78
CA LEU A 126 9.31 -2.35 -4.32
C LEU A 126 10.08 -1.15 -3.75
N ARG A 127 11.21 -0.79 -4.36
CA ARG A 127 12.01 0.37 -3.94
C ARG A 127 11.29 1.70 -4.17
N GLN A 128 10.45 1.81 -5.22
CA GLN A 128 9.61 3.01 -5.40
C GLN A 128 8.54 3.10 -4.31
N LEU A 129 7.90 2.00 -3.92
CA LEU A 129 6.92 2.02 -2.83
C LEU A 129 7.57 2.40 -1.48
N GLU A 130 8.77 1.92 -1.22
CA GLU A 130 9.53 2.36 -0.05
C GLU A 130 9.88 3.85 -0.14
N GLU A 131 10.27 4.34 -1.32
CA GLU A 131 10.59 5.76 -1.53
C GLU A 131 9.38 6.66 -1.28
N VAL A 132 8.20 6.28 -1.75
CA VAL A 132 6.95 7.00 -1.45
C VAL A 132 6.79 7.22 0.05
N ILE A 133 6.98 6.17 0.85
CA ILE A 133 6.82 6.24 2.30
C ILE A 133 7.96 7.05 2.93
N ILE A 134 9.19 6.89 2.46
CA ILE A 134 10.36 7.66 2.96
C ILE A 134 10.16 9.16 2.66
N SER A 135 9.70 9.51 1.46
CA SER A 135 9.38 10.88 1.07
C SER A 135 8.26 11.47 1.93
N GLU A 136 7.22 10.67 2.21
CA GLU A 136 6.15 11.05 3.13
C GLU A 136 6.67 11.35 4.54
N LEU A 137 7.51 10.47 5.10
CA LEU A 137 8.11 10.66 6.42
C LEU A 137 8.97 11.93 6.49
N ALA A 138 9.64 12.28 5.40
CA ALA A 138 10.47 13.49 5.32
C ALA A 138 9.64 14.77 5.44
N VAL A 139 8.36 14.77 5.06
CA VAL A 139 7.44 15.92 5.26
C VAL A 139 7.34 16.29 6.73
N TYR A 140 7.39 15.29 7.61
CA TYR A 140 7.36 15.45 9.07
C TYR A 140 8.74 15.57 9.71
N GLY A 141 9.80 15.70 8.92
CA GLY A 141 11.18 15.75 9.43
C GLY A 141 11.68 14.39 9.96
N LEU A 142 11.00 13.30 9.65
CA LEU A 142 11.39 11.94 10.05
C LEU A 142 12.25 11.29 8.97
N GLN A 143 13.31 10.60 9.39
CA GLN A 143 14.20 9.90 8.47
C GLN A 143 13.84 8.42 8.38
N GLY A 144 13.08 8.07 7.34
CA GLY A 144 12.75 6.68 7.03
C GLY A 144 13.95 5.91 6.50
N GLU A 145 14.08 4.64 6.90
CA GLU A 145 15.20 3.78 6.57
C GLU A 145 14.76 2.50 5.85
N ARG A 146 15.63 2.01 4.94
CA ARG A 146 15.56 0.67 4.38
C ARG A 146 16.53 -0.24 5.10
N ILE A 147 16.09 -1.43 5.47
CA ILE A 147 16.99 -2.45 6.03
C ILE A 147 17.31 -3.48 4.94
N PRO A 148 18.59 -3.74 4.60
CA PRO A 148 18.96 -4.77 3.63
C PRO A 148 18.29 -6.11 3.92
N ALA A 149 17.84 -6.81 2.88
CA ALA A 149 17.12 -8.08 2.93
C ALA A 149 15.69 -8.03 3.48
N PHE A 150 15.22 -6.89 3.99
CA PHE A 150 13.85 -6.73 4.48
C PHE A 150 13.10 -5.68 3.67
N THR A 151 11.92 -6.03 3.17
CA THR A 151 11.04 -5.11 2.45
C THR A 151 10.16 -4.34 3.44
N GLY A 152 10.10 -3.01 3.29
CA GLY A 152 9.33 -2.10 4.13
C GLY A 152 10.11 -0.86 4.50
N VAL A 153 9.59 -0.05 5.42
CA VAL A 153 10.25 1.17 5.91
C VAL A 153 10.30 1.15 7.42
N TRP A 154 11.43 1.61 7.96
CA TRP A 154 11.71 1.66 9.39
C TRP A 154 11.98 3.08 9.84
N LEU A 155 11.66 3.36 11.10
CA LEU A 155 12.08 4.53 11.86
C LEU A 155 12.77 4.07 13.13
N GLN A 156 14.03 4.48 13.32
CA GLN A 156 14.80 4.18 14.53
C GLN A 156 14.73 2.69 14.93
N GLY A 157 14.83 1.80 13.94
CA GLY A 157 14.79 0.35 14.15
C GLY A 157 13.40 -0.28 14.30
N ARG A 158 12.31 0.49 14.27
CA ARG A 158 10.93 0.01 14.31
C ARG A 158 10.31 0.03 12.91
N LYS A 159 9.65 -1.07 12.52
CA LYS A 159 8.99 -1.14 11.20
C LYS A 159 7.68 -0.36 11.22
N VAL A 160 7.63 0.77 10.53
CA VAL A 160 6.43 1.61 10.44
C VAL A 160 5.58 1.30 9.21
N ALA A 161 6.19 0.70 8.17
CA ALA A 161 5.42 0.30 7.00
C ALA A 161 5.80 -1.08 6.48
N ALA A 162 4.78 -1.87 6.17
CA ALA A 162 4.89 -3.16 5.50
C ALA A 162 4.51 -3.04 4.03
N ILE A 163 5.18 -3.81 3.16
CA ILE A 163 4.91 -3.85 1.72
C ILE A 163 4.75 -5.30 1.30
N GLY A 164 3.67 -5.59 0.60
CA GLY A 164 3.41 -6.89 0.01
C GLY A 164 2.62 -6.72 -1.28
N ILE A 165 3.19 -7.17 -2.40
CA ILE A 165 2.64 -6.96 -3.73
C ILE A 165 2.29 -8.28 -4.43
N LYS A 166 1.46 -8.18 -5.46
CA LYS A 166 1.31 -9.16 -6.53
C LYS A 166 1.40 -8.45 -7.86
N VAL A 167 1.99 -9.10 -8.84
CA VAL A 167 2.01 -8.61 -10.22
C VAL A 167 1.54 -9.72 -11.16
N SER A 168 0.62 -9.37 -12.06
CA SER A 168 0.13 -10.25 -13.11
C SER A 168 0.20 -9.52 -14.45
N ARG A 169 0.91 -10.08 -15.43
CA ARG A 169 1.11 -9.45 -16.75
C ARG A 169 1.61 -8.00 -16.67
N TRP A 170 2.45 -7.71 -15.67
CA TRP A 170 3.00 -6.40 -15.35
C TRP A 170 1.97 -5.39 -14.80
N ILE A 171 0.77 -5.81 -14.46
CA ILE A 171 -0.19 -5.00 -13.69
C ILE A 171 -0.04 -5.35 -12.21
N THR A 172 0.07 -4.33 -11.36
CA THR A 172 0.27 -4.48 -9.91
C THR A 172 -1.04 -4.63 -9.16
N MET A 173 -0.98 -5.19 -7.96
CA MET A 173 -2.07 -5.35 -7.02
C MET A 173 -1.50 -5.46 -5.59
N HIS A 174 -2.31 -5.20 -4.58
CA HIS A 174 -1.88 -4.95 -3.21
C HIS A 174 -0.96 -3.73 -3.14
N GLY A 175 -0.05 -3.64 -2.20
CA GLY A 175 0.82 -2.48 -2.07
C GLY A 175 1.46 -2.37 -0.71
N PHE A 176 1.11 -1.34 0.07
CA PHE A 176 1.73 -1.04 1.35
C PHE A 176 0.70 -0.73 2.44
N ALA A 177 1.14 -0.83 3.68
CA ALA A 177 0.39 -0.44 4.86
C ALA A 177 1.32 0.36 5.78
N LEU A 178 0.98 1.64 6.03
CA LEU A 178 1.70 2.57 6.88
C LEU A 178 0.97 2.71 8.22
N ASN A 179 1.63 2.37 9.31
CA ASN A 179 1.10 2.54 10.65
C ASN A 179 1.16 4.02 11.05
N VAL A 180 0.05 4.72 10.96
CA VAL A 180 -0.06 6.13 11.37
C VAL A 180 -0.33 6.21 12.87
N CYS A 181 -1.52 5.81 13.30
CA CYS A 181 -1.95 5.83 14.69
C CYS A 181 -2.84 4.60 15.05
N PRO A 182 -2.47 3.37 14.62
CA PRO A 182 -3.31 2.19 14.86
C PRO A 182 -3.23 1.72 16.31
N ASP A 183 -4.25 0.95 16.74
CA ASP A 183 -4.12 0.12 17.93
C ASP A 183 -3.12 -1.02 17.62
N MET A 184 -1.96 -0.95 18.25
CA MET A 184 -0.85 -1.88 18.03
C MET A 184 -1.06 -3.27 18.65
N THR A 185 -2.07 -3.46 19.52
CA THR A 185 -2.32 -4.73 20.23
C THR A 185 -2.61 -5.91 19.29
N GLY A 186 -3.17 -5.61 18.10
CA GLY A 186 -3.38 -6.63 17.06
C GLY A 186 -2.08 -7.26 16.54
N PHE A 187 -0.99 -6.51 16.50
CA PHE A 187 0.33 -7.02 16.09
C PHE A 187 0.96 -7.97 17.09
N GLU A 188 0.60 -7.89 18.37
CA GLU A 188 1.08 -8.80 19.42
C GLU A 188 0.62 -10.24 19.18
N ARG A 189 -0.49 -10.43 18.45
CA ARG A 189 -1.10 -11.72 18.13
C ARG A 189 -0.48 -12.43 16.92
N ILE A 190 0.52 -11.84 16.30
CA ILE A 190 1.23 -12.41 15.15
C ILE A 190 2.74 -12.32 15.35
N VAL A 191 3.49 -13.05 14.52
CA VAL A 191 4.91 -12.81 14.29
C VAL A 191 5.01 -12.06 12.96
N PRO A 192 5.06 -10.70 12.97
CA PRO A 192 4.98 -9.91 11.75
C PRO A 192 6.14 -10.24 10.80
N CYS A 193 5.84 -10.55 9.54
CA CYS A 193 6.85 -10.88 8.52
C CYS A 193 7.78 -12.05 8.87
N GLY A 194 7.42 -12.91 9.84
CA GLY A 194 8.31 -13.98 10.31
C GLY A 194 9.57 -13.50 11.04
N ILE A 195 9.62 -12.22 11.43
CA ILE A 195 10.79 -11.59 12.07
C ILE A 195 10.45 -11.33 13.54
N SER A 196 10.95 -12.18 14.43
CA SER A 196 10.72 -12.06 15.89
C SER A 196 11.47 -10.87 16.52
N ASP A 197 12.56 -10.42 15.90
CA ASP A 197 13.55 -9.56 16.53
C ASP A 197 13.43 -8.08 16.15
N LYS A 198 12.44 -7.70 15.33
CA LYS A 198 12.25 -6.31 14.90
C LYS A 198 10.87 -5.81 15.29
N PRO A 199 10.80 -4.83 16.19
CA PRO A 199 9.52 -4.29 16.66
C PRO A 199 8.80 -3.54 15.51
N VAL A 200 7.47 -3.62 15.54
CA VAL A 200 6.60 -2.77 14.74
C VAL A 200 6.39 -1.45 15.48
N GLY A 201 6.28 -0.35 14.76
CA GLY A 201 6.00 0.97 15.29
C GLY A 201 4.92 1.70 14.51
N SER A 202 4.49 2.85 15.00
CA SER A 202 3.55 3.76 14.34
C SER A 202 4.05 5.20 14.39
N LEU A 203 3.60 6.05 13.48
CA LEU A 203 4.02 7.46 13.43
C LEU A 203 3.62 8.23 14.68
N ALA A 204 2.53 7.84 15.34
CA ALA A 204 2.07 8.45 16.59
C ALA A 204 3.11 8.36 17.73
N GLU A 205 4.12 7.49 17.62
CA GLU A 205 5.22 7.42 18.59
C GLU A 205 6.19 8.63 18.48
N TRP A 206 6.23 9.30 17.33
CA TRP A 206 7.10 10.45 17.06
C TRP A 206 6.31 11.75 16.83
N ILE A 207 5.07 11.65 16.36
CA ILE A 207 4.22 12.79 16.02
C ILE A 207 2.92 12.67 16.80
N PRO A 208 2.77 13.39 17.92
CA PRO A 208 1.50 13.42 18.65
C PRO A 208 0.34 13.89 17.76
N ASP A 209 -0.83 13.31 17.96
CA ASP A 209 -2.09 13.68 17.30
C ASP A 209 -2.12 13.52 15.76
N ILE A 210 -1.13 12.85 15.17
CA ILE A 210 -1.11 12.56 13.73
C ILE A 210 -2.34 11.72 13.33
N THR A 211 -2.93 12.03 12.18
CA THR A 211 -4.12 11.36 11.66
C THR A 211 -3.89 10.73 10.28
N CYS A 212 -4.65 9.67 9.97
CA CYS A 212 -4.63 9.10 8.62
C CYS A 212 -5.09 10.09 7.54
N GLU A 213 -5.97 11.04 7.87
CA GLU A 213 -6.46 12.05 6.93
C GLU A 213 -5.31 12.99 6.49
N GLU A 214 -4.53 13.48 7.44
CA GLU A 214 -3.37 14.32 7.17
C GLU A 214 -2.31 13.59 6.35
N VAL A 215 -1.92 12.38 6.79
CA VAL A 215 -0.91 11.56 6.11
C VAL A 215 -1.35 11.19 4.69
N ARG A 216 -2.63 10.91 4.49
CA ARG A 216 -3.20 10.56 3.18
C ARG A 216 -2.95 11.63 2.12
N PHE A 217 -3.07 12.90 2.49
CA PHE A 217 -2.86 14.02 1.58
C PHE A 217 -1.42 14.08 1.08
N TYR A 218 -0.45 14.08 1.98
CA TYR A 218 0.97 14.15 1.62
C TYR A 218 1.48 12.86 0.97
N LEU A 219 0.97 11.69 1.40
CA LEU A 219 1.31 10.41 0.80
C LEU A 219 0.90 10.34 -0.68
N ALA A 220 -0.26 10.91 -1.03
CA ALA A 220 -0.69 11.01 -2.43
C ALA A 220 0.28 11.88 -3.24
N GLN A 221 0.76 12.98 -2.69
CA GLN A 221 1.74 13.85 -3.34
C GLN A 221 3.09 13.15 -3.51
N SER A 222 3.61 12.53 -2.45
CA SER A 222 4.85 11.74 -2.50
C SER A 222 4.75 10.61 -3.54
N PHE A 223 3.58 9.96 -3.65
CA PHE A 223 3.34 8.96 -4.69
C PHE A 223 3.42 9.55 -6.09
N ALA A 224 2.77 10.70 -6.30
CA ALA A 224 2.78 11.39 -7.61
C ALA A 224 4.19 11.80 -8.04
N GLU A 225 4.99 12.28 -7.10
CA GLU A 225 6.38 12.69 -7.34
C GLU A 225 7.27 11.49 -7.68
N VAL A 226 7.24 10.44 -6.86
CA VAL A 226 8.08 9.25 -7.02
C VAL A 226 7.78 8.50 -8.30
N PHE A 227 6.51 8.35 -8.67
CA PHE A 227 6.12 7.66 -9.90
C PHE A 227 6.04 8.58 -11.12
N GLY A 228 6.18 9.91 -10.95
CA GLY A 228 6.10 10.87 -12.04
C GLY A 228 4.72 10.91 -12.70
N VAL A 229 3.64 10.76 -11.92
CA VAL A 229 2.25 10.72 -12.43
C VAL A 229 1.50 12.00 -12.11
N GLU A 230 0.42 12.24 -12.87
CA GLU A 230 -0.60 13.23 -12.55
C GLU A 230 -1.75 12.53 -11.83
N LEU A 231 -2.04 12.91 -10.58
CA LEU A 231 -3.18 12.38 -9.85
C LEU A 231 -4.46 13.09 -10.26
N VAL A 232 -5.47 12.28 -10.58
CA VAL A 232 -6.84 12.75 -10.83
C VAL A 232 -7.72 12.19 -9.74
N GLU A 233 -8.07 13.03 -8.78
CA GLU A 233 -8.90 12.59 -7.65
C GLU A 233 -10.34 12.34 -8.10
N LEU A 234 -10.85 11.18 -7.74
CA LEU A 234 -12.22 10.76 -8.02
C LEU A 234 -13.02 10.65 -6.72
N GLN A 235 -14.33 10.84 -6.84
CA GLN A 235 -15.23 10.64 -5.70
C GLN A 235 -15.12 9.21 -5.17
N PRO A 236 -15.22 9.02 -3.85
CA PRO A 236 -15.22 7.70 -3.24
C PRO A 236 -16.24 6.77 -3.92
N GLN A 237 -15.82 5.56 -4.24
CA GLN A 237 -16.71 4.55 -4.84
C GLN A 237 -17.78 4.16 -3.82
N ARG A 238 -19.04 4.38 -4.17
CA ARG A 238 -20.17 3.87 -3.41
C ARG A 238 -20.45 2.44 -3.89
N PHE A 239 -20.02 1.47 -3.11
CA PHE A 239 -20.39 0.09 -3.36
C PHE A 239 -21.82 -0.14 -2.88
N PHE A 240 -22.78 -0.06 -3.80
CA PHE A 240 -24.16 -0.45 -3.53
C PHE A 240 -24.23 -1.98 -3.40
N GLY A 241 -24.66 -2.46 -2.25
CA GLY A 241 -24.98 -3.87 -2.03
C GLY A 241 -24.37 -4.38 -0.74
N SER A 242 -25.11 -4.65 0.06
CA SER A 242 -26.13 -5.36 0.81
C SER A 242 -25.94 -5.13 2.30
N GLU A 243 -27.03 -4.79 2.90
CA GLU A 243 -27.31 -4.99 4.32
C GLU A 243 -27.01 -6.44 4.73
#